data_b9bbcf1cf8e7cbe0be1eeecb7cb82f09
#
_entry.id   b9bbcf1cf8e7cbe0be1eeecb7cb82f09
#
_cell.length_a   1.000
_cell.length_b   1.000
_cell.length_c   1.000
_cell.angle_alpha   90.00
_cell.angle_beta   90.00
_cell.angle_gamma   90.00
#
_symmetry.space_group_name_H-M   'P 1'
#
loop_
_entity.id
_entity.type
_entity.pdbx_description
1 polymer ?
#
loop_
_entity_poly.entity_id
_entity_poly.type
_entity_poly.pdbx_seq_one_letter_code
_entity_poly.pdbx_strand_id
1 'polypeptide(L)'
;MFCEIIRNFRLNNGLSQAAFVELIQKSSRNFMNLDVVTLSRWERGVTKPHLSRKNELLSLLGIKFLDVWGKDDYRKNIGSLINKIHVDGYFVERECSAFEVVKINAMNSFVLPEFLPFLELIIKHEKNIIFAHFLNEGLEIKTIFEKVINQYFGELIIVMSNGRLLAHILSVDSSITNDLKQKYTHLDCFKNEFILSMNLTHEETLVPTLGKKLYSYLYSSNPEKVFCIYTTSKRMFDILTGLGFEYKTVSAELMNEKVLIMNQVLLRNQRNLIDIILEYKAIYNE
;
A
#
# COMPACT_ATOMS: atom_id res chain seq x y z
N MET A 1 -11.42 8.38 21.39
CA MET A 1 -12.28 8.55 20.18
C MET A 1 -12.06 9.91 19.52
N PHE A 2 -12.41 10.09 18.22
CA PHE A 2 -12.17 11.36 17.49
C PHE A 2 -12.73 12.59 18.21
N CYS A 3 -13.97 12.51 18.74
CA CYS A 3 -14.64 13.62 19.46
C CYS A 3 -13.84 14.10 20.69
N GLU A 4 -13.31 13.18 21.46
CA GLU A 4 -12.49 13.49 22.64
C GLU A 4 -11.17 14.13 22.26
N ILE A 5 -10.55 13.66 21.18
CA ILE A 5 -9.25 14.14 20.70
C ILE A 5 -9.34 15.60 20.28
N ILE A 6 -10.32 15.95 19.43
CA ILE A 6 -10.49 17.35 19.00
C ILE A 6 -10.86 18.26 20.16
N ARG A 7 -11.74 17.78 21.06
CA ARG A 7 -12.11 18.52 22.27
C ARG A 7 -10.91 18.75 23.19
N ASN A 8 -10.14 17.69 23.47
CA ASN A 8 -8.95 17.78 24.32
C ASN A 8 -7.89 18.69 23.69
N PHE A 9 -7.63 18.57 22.38
CA PHE A 9 -6.73 19.46 21.68
C PHE A 9 -7.14 20.93 21.87
N ARG A 10 -8.41 21.25 21.64
CA ARG A 10 -8.93 22.59 21.80
C ARG A 10 -8.77 23.11 23.23
N LEU A 11 -9.15 22.32 24.22
CA LEU A 11 -9.09 22.68 25.64
C LEU A 11 -7.63 22.86 26.11
N ASN A 12 -6.72 21.96 25.71
CA ASN A 12 -5.31 22.04 26.07
C ASN A 12 -4.62 23.27 25.47
N ASN A 13 -5.13 23.80 24.36
CA ASN A 13 -4.65 25.04 23.76
C ASN A 13 -5.44 26.28 24.23
N GLY A 14 -6.34 26.16 25.22
CA GLY A 14 -7.11 27.28 25.77
C GLY A 14 -8.08 27.93 24.79
N LEU A 15 -8.50 27.23 23.73
CA LEU A 15 -9.32 27.79 22.67
C LEU A 15 -10.82 27.64 22.98
N SER A 16 -11.60 28.70 22.74
CA SER A 16 -13.04 28.59 22.63
C SER A 16 -13.43 27.83 21.36
N GLN A 17 -14.68 27.31 21.27
CA GLN A 17 -15.13 26.65 20.03
C GLN A 17 -15.08 27.62 18.83
N ALA A 18 -15.40 28.91 19.02
CA ALA A 18 -15.32 29.91 17.97
C ALA A 18 -13.87 30.15 17.49
N ALA A 19 -12.93 30.31 18.42
CA ALA A 19 -11.52 30.50 18.09
C ALA A 19 -10.92 29.27 17.38
N PHE A 20 -11.35 28.07 17.79
CA PHE A 20 -10.91 26.83 17.13
C PHE A 20 -11.46 26.72 15.71
N VAL A 21 -12.74 27.06 15.47
CA VAL A 21 -13.31 27.13 14.12
C VAL A 21 -12.54 28.10 13.24
N GLU A 22 -12.26 29.30 13.74
CA GLU A 22 -11.48 30.30 13.01
C GLU A 22 -10.07 29.83 12.65
N LEU A 23 -9.39 29.15 13.58
CA LEU A 23 -8.08 28.54 13.34
C LEU A 23 -8.12 27.53 12.19
N ILE A 24 -9.11 26.64 12.22
CA ILE A 24 -9.27 25.59 11.20
C ILE A 24 -9.64 26.18 9.83
N GLN A 25 -10.55 27.16 9.80
CA GLN A 25 -10.93 27.86 8.58
C GLN A 25 -9.74 28.55 7.90
N LYS A 26 -8.86 29.19 8.68
CA LYS A 26 -7.63 29.81 8.17
C LYS A 26 -6.62 28.78 7.64
N SER A 27 -6.62 27.58 8.19
CA SER A 27 -5.66 26.53 7.86
C SER A 27 -6.02 25.74 6.60
N SER A 28 -7.31 25.66 6.23
CA SER A 28 -7.72 24.91 5.03
C SER A 28 -9.05 25.40 4.45
N ARG A 29 -9.07 25.49 3.10
CA ARG A 29 -10.28 25.84 2.33
C ARG A 29 -11.45 24.85 2.54
N ASN A 30 -11.15 23.59 2.81
CA ASN A 30 -12.18 22.56 3.03
C ASN A 30 -13.02 22.81 4.29
N PHE A 31 -12.57 23.68 5.18
CA PHE A 31 -13.26 24.04 6.41
C PHE A 31 -13.86 25.45 6.40
N MET A 32 -13.83 26.19 5.28
CA MET A 32 -14.35 27.56 5.21
C MET A 32 -15.81 27.67 5.69
N ASN A 33 -16.61 26.62 5.49
CA ASN A 33 -18.03 26.56 5.91
C ASN A 33 -18.22 25.80 7.24
N LEU A 34 -17.16 25.57 8.01
CA LEU A 34 -17.29 24.98 9.34
C LEU A 34 -17.83 26.02 10.30
N ASP A 35 -18.90 25.70 11.00
CA ASP A 35 -19.46 26.55 12.04
C ASP A 35 -19.30 25.97 13.46
N VAL A 36 -19.55 26.78 14.46
CA VAL A 36 -19.45 26.39 15.87
C VAL A 36 -20.45 25.28 16.23
N VAL A 37 -21.61 25.27 15.61
CA VAL A 37 -22.66 24.26 15.87
C VAL A 37 -22.19 22.89 15.36
N THR A 38 -21.62 22.86 14.18
CA THR A 38 -21.07 21.64 13.58
C THR A 38 -19.88 21.12 14.42
N LEU A 39 -18.95 21.99 14.83
CA LEU A 39 -17.84 21.62 15.70
C LEU A 39 -18.36 21.05 17.04
N SER A 40 -19.33 21.73 17.66
CA SER A 40 -19.95 21.28 18.91
C SER A 40 -20.57 19.88 18.78
N ARG A 41 -21.22 19.58 17.63
CA ARG A 41 -21.78 18.24 17.36
C ARG A 41 -20.68 17.20 17.21
N TRP A 42 -19.54 17.53 16.58
CA TRP A 42 -18.39 16.65 16.48
C TRP A 42 -17.77 16.37 17.85
N GLU A 43 -17.56 17.38 18.68
CA GLU A 43 -17.00 17.23 20.03
C GLU A 43 -17.88 16.40 20.98
N ARG A 44 -19.22 16.43 20.77
CA ARG A 44 -20.18 15.61 21.52
C ARG A 44 -20.40 14.22 20.91
N GLY A 45 -19.81 13.93 19.75
CA GLY A 45 -20.00 12.66 19.05
C GLY A 45 -21.38 12.48 18.41
N VAL A 46 -22.22 13.57 18.34
CA VAL A 46 -23.57 13.53 17.75
C VAL A 46 -23.49 13.31 16.24
N THR A 47 -22.52 13.94 15.60
CA THR A 47 -22.21 13.72 14.18
C THR A 47 -20.70 13.48 14.02
N LYS A 48 -20.33 12.79 12.96
CA LYS A 48 -18.92 12.59 12.58
C LYS A 48 -18.67 13.27 11.25
N PRO A 49 -17.52 13.95 11.07
CA PRO A 49 -17.13 14.45 9.75
C PRO A 49 -16.90 13.28 8.80
N HIS A 50 -17.03 13.55 7.50
CA HIS A 50 -16.62 12.59 6.47
C HIS A 50 -15.13 12.24 6.63
N LEU A 51 -14.74 11.03 6.23
CA LEU A 51 -13.40 10.48 6.45
C LEU A 51 -12.29 11.44 6.01
N SER A 52 -12.39 12.01 4.82
CA SER A 52 -11.41 12.96 4.29
C SER A 52 -11.25 14.21 5.17
N ARG A 53 -12.38 14.78 5.63
CA ARG A 53 -12.37 15.92 6.56
C ARG A 53 -11.80 15.56 7.93
N LYS A 54 -12.15 14.35 8.44
CA LYS A 54 -11.58 13.84 9.69
C LYS A 54 -10.05 13.77 9.60
N ASN A 55 -9.52 13.15 8.54
CA ASN A 55 -8.09 12.97 8.33
C ASN A 55 -7.34 14.28 8.11
N GLU A 56 -7.93 15.20 7.35
CA GLU A 56 -7.38 16.53 7.14
C GLU A 56 -7.31 17.31 8.46
N LEU A 57 -8.38 17.29 9.26
CA LEU A 57 -8.40 17.95 10.57
C LEU A 57 -7.31 17.38 11.49
N LEU A 58 -7.18 16.05 11.59
CA LEU A 58 -6.12 15.43 12.39
C LEU A 58 -4.72 15.84 11.91
N SER A 59 -4.52 15.91 10.59
CA SER A 59 -3.26 16.37 10.01
C SER A 59 -2.94 17.81 10.36
N LEU A 60 -3.94 18.72 10.28
CA LEU A 60 -3.79 20.13 10.67
C LEU A 60 -3.44 20.29 12.17
N LEU A 61 -3.94 19.39 13.00
CA LEU A 61 -3.65 19.36 14.44
C LEU A 61 -2.33 18.65 14.79
N GLY A 62 -1.56 18.17 13.81
CA GLY A 62 -0.34 17.41 14.02
C GLY A 62 -0.56 16.03 14.67
N ILE A 63 -1.77 15.51 14.64
CA ILE A 63 -2.14 14.25 15.27
C ILE A 63 -1.97 13.12 14.27
N LYS A 64 -1.23 12.07 14.66
CA LYS A 64 -1.08 10.86 13.83
C LYS A 64 -2.42 10.16 13.72
N PHE A 65 -2.98 10.08 12.52
CA PHE A 65 -4.33 9.60 12.32
C PHE A 65 -4.53 8.13 12.73
N LEU A 66 -3.50 7.27 12.62
CA LEU A 66 -3.58 5.87 13.07
C LEU A 66 -3.72 5.73 14.60
N ASP A 67 -3.27 6.72 15.38
CA ASP A 67 -3.43 6.70 16.84
C ASP A 67 -4.88 7.00 17.25
N VAL A 68 -5.63 7.61 16.33
CA VAL A 68 -7.03 8.03 16.51
C VAL A 68 -8.02 7.02 15.91
N TRP A 69 -7.52 6.17 15.03
CA TRP A 69 -8.32 5.14 14.37
C TRP A 69 -8.53 3.99 15.35
N GLY A 70 -9.66 3.98 16.03
CA GLY A 70 -9.95 2.97 17.05
C GLY A 70 -10.65 1.73 16.48
N LYS A 71 -10.72 0.68 17.31
CA LYS A 71 -11.42 -0.58 17.00
C LYS A 71 -12.88 -0.40 16.59
N ASP A 72 -13.53 0.71 17.01
CA ASP A 72 -14.92 1.04 16.69
C ASP A 72 -15.13 1.49 15.23
N ASP A 73 -14.06 1.91 14.56
CA ASP A 73 -14.08 2.29 13.14
C ASP A 73 -13.76 1.10 12.22
N TYR A 74 -13.32 -0.03 12.80
CA TYR A 74 -12.96 -1.25 12.10
C TYR A 74 -14.23 -2.02 11.67
N ARG A 75 -14.55 -2.01 10.41
CA ARG A 75 -15.54 -2.94 9.82
C ARG A 75 -14.80 -3.93 8.92
N LYS A 76 -14.87 -5.22 9.25
CA LYS A 76 -14.42 -6.32 8.38
C LYS A 76 -15.21 -6.33 7.06
N ASN A 77 -14.91 -5.41 6.16
CA ASN A 77 -15.52 -5.37 4.82
C ASN A 77 -14.52 -5.75 3.71
N ILE A 78 -13.33 -6.22 4.11
CA ILE A 78 -12.32 -6.68 3.17
C ILE A 78 -12.82 -7.91 2.42
N GLY A 79 -13.56 -8.80 3.08
CA GLY A 79 -14.02 -10.08 2.53
C GLY A 79 -14.80 -10.00 1.20
N SER A 80 -15.58 -8.97 0.94
CA SER A 80 -16.33 -8.87 -0.31
C SER A 80 -15.47 -8.50 -1.54
N LEU A 81 -14.39 -7.75 -1.32
CA LEU A 81 -13.40 -7.43 -2.36
C LEU A 81 -12.51 -8.62 -2.65
N ILE A 82 -12.23 -9.39 -1.64
CA ILE A 82 -11.26 -10.48 -1.62
C ILE A 82 -11.86 -11.79 -2.10
N ASN A 83 -13.15 -12.04 -1.91
CA ASN A 83 -13.87 -13.16 -2.55
C ASN A 83 -13.71 -13.16 -4.09
N LYS A 84 -13.33 -12.03 -4.68
CA LYS A 84 -12.93 -11.94 -6.09
C LYS A 84 -11.48 -12.38 -6.35
N ILE A 85 -10.67 -12.57 -5.31
CA ILE A 85 -9.25 -12.96 -5.41
C ILE A 85 -9.08 -14.45 -5.71
N HIS A 86 -10.07 -15.29 -5.39
CA HIS A 86 -9.96 -16.76 -5.43
C HIS A 86 -9.81 -17.42 -6.82
N VAL A 87 -9.90 -16.69 -7.94
CA VAL A 87 -10.12 -17.37 -9.24
C VAL A 87 -8.86 -17.67 -10.06
N ASP A 88 -7.72 -16.97 -9.88
CA ASP A 88 -6.56 -17.10 -10.79
C ASP A 88 -5.17 -17.00 -10.12
N GLY A 89 -5.02 -17.53 -8.92
CA GLY A 89 -3.74 -17.55 -8.24
C GLY A 89 -2.77 -18.62 -8.74
N TYR A 90 -1.55 -18.65 -8.25
CA TYR A 90 -0.58 -19.71 -8.52
C TYR A 90 -1.12 -21.08 -8.12
N PHE A 91 -1.84 -21.15 -6.99
CA PHE A 91 -2.58 -22.32 -6.52
C PHE A 91 -3.80 -21.88 -5.74
N VAL A 92 -4.90 -22.58 -5.89
CA VAL A 92 -6.13 -22.35 -5.11
C VAL A 92 -6.17 -23.41 -4.02
N GLU A 93 -5.85 -23.06 -2.80
CA GLU A 93 -6.20 -23.85 -1.61
C GLU A 93 -7.45 -23.24 -0.97
N ARG A 94 -8.45 -24.08 -0.67
CA ARG A 94 -9.70 -23.62 -0.06
C ARG A 94 -9.57 -23.32 1.44
N GLU A 95 -8.57 -23.89 2.10
CA GLU A 95 -8.33 -23.73 3.54
C GLU A 95 -6.82 -23.61 3.79
N CYS A 96 -6.34 -22.42 4.11
CA CYS A 96 -4.99 -22.21 4.63
C CYS A 96 -5.04 -22.20 6.15
N SER A 97 -4.63 -23.28 6.79
CA SER A 97 -4.57 -23.37 8.24
C SER A 97 -3.35 -22.69 8.85
N ALA A 98 -2.27 -22.55 8.07
CA ALA A 98 -1.05 -21.84 8.45
C ALA A 98 -0.26 -21.45 7.20
N PHE A 99 0.36 -20.27 7.24
CA PHE A 99 1.29 -19.85 6.20
C PHE A 99 2.59 -19.33 6.81
N GLU A 100 3.65 -19.52 6.05
CA GLU A 100 4.99 -19.03 6.34
C GLU A 100 5.26 -17.78 5.52
N VAL A 101 5.85 -16.77 6.17
CA VAL A 101 6.24 -15.51 5.52
C VAL A 101 7.75 -15.41 5.52
N VAL A 102 8.36 -15.44 4.34
CA VAL A 102 9.80 -15.29 4.15
C VAL A 102 10.09 -13.93 3.56
N LYS A 103 11.06 -13.22 4.15
CA LYS A 103 11.55 -11.92 3.67
C LYS A 103 12.99 -12.08 3.20
N ILE A 104 13.24 -11.69 1.95
CA ILE A 104 14.58 -11.73 1.35
C ILE A 104 14.96 -10.31 0.92
N ASN A 105 16.11 -9.85 1.39
CA ASN A 105 16.70 -8.56 1.06
C ASN A 105 18.23 -8.70 0.94
N ALA A 106 18.95 -7.60 0.78
CA ALA A 106 20.41 -7.64 0.60
C ALA A 106 21.16 -8.31 1.76
N MET A 107 20.62 -8.29 3.00
CA MET A 107 21.28 -8.89 4.16
C MET A 107 21.23 -10.42 4.16
N ASN A 108 20.22 -11.00 3.52
CA ASN A 108 20.01 -12.45 3.49
C ASN A 108 19.79 -13.00 2.07
N SER A 109 20.27 -12.30 1.04
CA SER A 109 20.12 -12.72 -0.36
C SER A 109 20.77 -14.08 -0.68
N PHE A 110 21.64 -14.56 0.20
CA PHE A 110 22.26 -15.90 0.07
C PHE A 110 21.25 -17.04 0.13
N VAL A 111 20.03 -16.82 0.65
CA VAL A 111 18.97 -17.84 0.70
C VAL A 111 18.20 -17.94 -0.64
N LEU A 112 18.38 -17.04 -1.60
CA LEU A 112 17.67 -17.05 -2.89
C LEU A 112 17.70 -18.40 -3.62
N PRO A 113 18.81 -19.17 -3.62
CA PRO A 113 18.84 -20.47 -4.27
C PRO A 113 17.80 -21.47 -3.75
N GLU A 114 17.42 -21.38 -2.47
CA GLU A 114 16.42 -22.26 -1.87
C GLU A 114 15.01 -21.99 -2.42
N PHE A 115 14.79 -20.77 -2.93
CA PHE A 115 13.50 -20.33 -3.47
C PHE A 115 13.45 -20.31 -5.01
N LEU A 116 14.47 -20.82 -5.69
CA LEU A 116 14.57 -20.78 -7.15
C LEU A 116 13.30 -21.26 -7.87
N PRO A 117 12.64 -22.38 -7.48
CA PRO A 117 11.41 -22.82 -8.12
C PRO A 117 10.27 -21.77 -8.03
N PHE A 118 10.20 -21.02 -6.94
CA PHE A 118 9.23 -19.94 -6.80
C PHE A 118 9.57 -18.72 -7.64
N LEU A 119 10.89 -18.39 -7.76
CA LEU A 119 11.35 -17.29 -8.59
C LEU A 119 11.06 -17.57 -10.08
N GLU A 120 11.26 -18.81 -10.53
CA GLU A 120 10.89 -19.26 -11.89
C GLU A 120 9.40 -19.14 -12.12
N LEU A 121 8.58 -19.54 -11.13
CA LEU A 121 7.13 -19.45 -11.19
C LEU A 121 6.66 -17.99 -11.29
N ILE A 122 7.25 -17.07 -10.50
CA ILE A 122 6.98 -15.64 -10.55
C ILE A 122 7.23 -15.09 -11.95
N ILE A 123 8.41 -15.32 -12.52
CA ILE A 123 8.76 -14.82 -13.85
C ILE A 123 7.82 -15.37 -14.92
N LYS A 124 7.53 -16.66 -14.87
CA LYS A 124 6.66 -17.33 -15.85
C LYS A 124 5.25 -16.78 -15.84
N HIS A 125 4.68 -16.49 -14.67
CA HIS A 125 3.31 -16.04 -14.54
C HIS A 125 3.11 -14.55 -14.78
N GLU A 126 4.07 -13.71 -14.35
CA GLU A 126 3.87 -12.27 -14.37
C GLU A 126 4.05 -11.64 -15.75
N LYS A 127 4.80 -12.26 -16.65
CA LYS A 127 5.14 -11.71 -17.98
C LYS A 127 5.59 -10.24 -17.90
N ASN A 128 6.31 -9.91 -16.82
CA ASN A 128 6.75 -8.56 -16.51
C ASN A 128 7.84 -8.12 -17.49
N ILE A 129 7.66 -6.97 -18.12
CA ILE A 129 8.61 -6.46 -19.14
C ILE A 129 10.00 -6.21 -18.57
N ILE A 130 10.11 -5.87 -17.30
CA ILE A 130 11.41 -5.64 -16.64
C ILE A 130 12.15 -6.96 -16.47
N PHE A 131 11.48 -8.03 -16.08
CA PHE A 131 12.07 -9.36 -16.05
C PHE A 131 12.41 -9.83 -17.47
N ALA A 132 11.53 -9.62 -18.44
CA ALA A 132 11.79 -9.95 -19.84
C ALA A 132 13.01 -9.22 -20.39
N HIS A 133 13.22 -7.96 -20.00
CA HIS A 133 14.42 -7.21 -20.37
C HIS A 133 15.69 -7.90 -19.89
N PHE A 134 15.78 -8.27 -18.63
CA PHE A 134 16.95 -8.94 -18.08
C PHE A 134 17.16 -10.34 -18.68
N LEU A 135 16.09 -11.08 -18.95
CA LEU A 135 16.17 -12.37 -19.64
C LEU A 135 16.71 -12.20 -21.07
N ASN A 136 16.29 -11.17 -21.79
CA ASN A 136 16.78 -10.86 -23.14
C ASN A 136 18.24 -10.40 -23.16
N GLU A 137 18.76 -9.90 -22.04
CA GLU A 137 20.19 -9.64 -21.83
C GLU A 137 20.99 -10.91 -21.51
N GLY A 138 20.34 -12.08 -21.46
CA GLY A 138 20.96 -13.37 -21.18
C GLY A 138 21.20 -13.67 -19.70
N LEU A 139 20.58 -12.92 -18.80
CA LEU A 139 20.72 -13.17 -17.37
C LEU A 139 19.87 -14.38 -16.94
N GLU A 140 20.43 -15.22 -16.09
CA GLU A 140 19.72 -16.30 -15.44
C GLU A 140 18.74 -15.75 -14.36
N ILE A 141 17.66 -16.47 -14.09
CA ILE A 141 16.61 -16.05 -13.14
C ILE A 141 17.19 -15.71 -11.76
N LYS A 142 18.07 -16.56 -11.23
CA LYS A 142 18.76 -16.31 -9.96
C LYS A 142 19.51 -14.98 -9.99
N THR A 143 20.27 -14.74 -11.04
CA THR A 143 21.07 -13.51 -11.21
C THR A 143 20.20 -12.27 -11.33
N ILE A 144 19.01 -12.38 -11.97
CA ILE A 144 18.03 -11.29 -12.04
C ILE A 144 17.58 -10.90 -10.62
N PHE A 145 17.18 -11.86 -9.79
CA PHE A 145 16.74 -11.56 -8.43
C PHE A 145 17.88 -11.08 -7.54
N GLU A 146 19.08 -11.65 -7.66
CA GLU A 146 20.28 -11.16 -6.97
C GLU A 146 20.57 -9.69 -7.34
N LYS A 147 20.50 -9.36 -8.63
CA LYS A 147 20.67 -7.99 -9.12
C LYS A 147 19.59 -7.06 -8.56
N VAL A 148 18.32 -7.46 -8.62
CA VAL A 148 17.20 -6.68 -8.14
C VAL A 148 17.32 -6.42 -6.63
N ILE A 149 17.68 -7.42 -5.84
CA ILE A 149 17.78 -7.32 -4.39
C ILE A 149 19.03 -6.53 -3.97
N ASN A 150 20.19 -6.81 -4.55
CA ASN A 150 21.44 -6.22 -4.07
C ASN A 150 21.75 -4.87 -4.72
N GLN A 151 21.44 -4.69 -6.01
CA GLN A 151 21.77 -3.46 -6.74
C GLN A 151 20.67 -2.41 -6.63
N TYR A 152 19.39 -2.83 -6.63
CA TYR A 152 18.24 -1.92 -6.56
C TYR A 152 17.52 -1.96 -5.19
N PHE A 153 18.23 -2.39 -4.15
CA PHE A 153 17.74 -2.45 -2.76
C PHE A 153 16.37 -3.13 -2.64
N GLY A 154 16.20 -4.22 -3.40
CA GLY A 154 14.94 -4.95 -3.44
C GLY A 154 14.63 -5.66 -2.13
N GLU A 155 13.34 -5.75 -1.81
CA GLU A 155 12.82 -6.63 -0.77
C GLU A 155 11.76 -7.54 -1.39
N LEU A 156 12.01 -8.84 -1.36
CA LEU A 156 11.06 -9.88 -1.77
C LEU A 156 10.40 -10.48 -0.54
N ILE A 157 9.07 -10.45 -0.49
CA ILE A 157 8.27 -11.15 0.49
C ILE A 157 7.58 -12.30 -0.23
N ILE A 158 7.76 -13.51 0.27
CA ILE A 158 7.11 -14.74 -0.20
C ILE A 158 6.20 -15.24 0.92
N VAL A 159 4.97 -15.59 0.58
CA VAL A 159 4.04 -16.26 1.48
C VAL A 159 3.77 -17.64 0.93
N MET A 160 3.96 -18.65 1.77
CA MET A 160 3.84 -20.05 1.41
C MET A 160 2.91 -20.79 2.38
N SER A 161 2.29 -21.86 1.89
CA SER A 161 1.62 -22.87 2.71
C SER A 161 1.90 -24.24 2.12
N ASN A 162 2.28 -25.19 2.97
CA ASN A 162 2.55 -26.58 2.57
C ASN A 162 3.52 -26.69 1.36
N GLY A 163 4.56 -25.84 1.34
CA GLY A 163 5.53 -25.81 0.23
C GLY A 163 5.02 -25.19 -1.07
N ARG A 164 3.86 -24.53 -1.07
CA ARG A 164 3.26 -23.86 -2.23
C ARG A 164 3.31 -22.35 -2.09
N LEU A 165 3.60 -21.66 -3.19
CA LEU A 165 3.57 -20.20 -3.26
C LEU A 165 2.14 -19.70 -3.27
N LEU A 166 1.74 -18.96 -2.23
CA LEU A 166 0.42 -18.33 -2.13
C LEU A 166 0.44 -16.87 -2.58
N ALA A 167 1.49 -16.16 -2.24
CA ALA A 167 1.64 -14.76 -2.59
C ALA A 167 3.09 -14.34 -2.64
N HIS A 168 3.38 -13.30 -3.38
CA HIS A 168 4.64 -12.59 -3.30
C HIS A 168 4.45 -11.10 -3.53
N ILE A 169 5.40 -10.31 -3.05
CA ILE A 169 5.59 -8.92 -3.38
C ILE A 169 7.08 -8.63 -3.45
N LEU A 170 7.50 -8.04 -4.56
CA LEU A 170 8.87 -7.59 -4.78
C LEU A 170 8.86 -6.06 -4.92
N SER A 171 9.39 -5.38 -3.93
CA SER A 171 9.61 -3.94 -3.98
C SER A 171 11.06 -3.62 -4.29
N VAL A 172 11.29 -2.50 -4.96
CA VAL A 172 12.62 -2.03 -5.35
C VAL A 172 12.71 -0.52 -5.14
N ASP A 173 13.92 -0.02 -5.06
CA ASP A 173 14.18 1.41 -5.13
C ASP A 173 13.98 1.95 -6.55
N SER A 174 13.63 3.21 -6.64
CA SER A 174 13.42 3.90 -7.93
C SER A 174 14.65 3.97 -8.82
N SER A 175 15.84 3.65 -8.32
CA SER A 175 17.08 3.59 -9.11
C SER A 175 17.00 2.63 -10.29
N ILE A 176 16.21 1.55 -10.18
CA ILE A 176 15.99 0.61 -11.29
C ILE A 176 15.44 1.32 -12.54
N THR A 177 14.66 2.38 -12.35
CA THR A 177 14.09 3.13 -13.48
C THR A 177 15.16 3.91 -14.26
N ASN A 178 16.25 4.33 -13.60
CA ASN A 178 17.33 5.06 -14.27
C ASN A 178 18.03 4.17 -15.31
N ASP A 179 18.26 2.91 -14.98
CA ASP A 179 18.90 1.95 -15.90
C ASP A 179 17.97 1.55 -17.04
N LEU A 180 16.67 1.60 -16.81
CA LEU A 180 15.65 1.24 -17.80
C LEU A 180 15.16 2.43 -18.65
N LYS A 181 15.42 3.69 -18.22
CA LYS A 181 14.94 4.92 -18.88
C LYS A 181 15.30 5.01 -20.35
N GLN A 182 16.49 4.60 -20.73
CA GLN A 182 16.92 4.66 -22.12
C GLN A 182 16.04 3.81 -23.05
N LYS A 183 15.45 2.74 -22.49
CA LYS A 183 14.65 1.78 -23.25
C LYS A 183 13.14 1.95 -23.00
N TYR A 184 12.76 2.48 -21.83
CA TYR A 184 11.37 2.62 -21.37
C TYR A 184 11.15 4.03 -20.82
N THR A 185 11.06 5.03 -21.71
CA THR A 185 10.94 6.46 -21.36
C THR A 185 9.70 6.80 -20.51
N HIS A 186 8.69 5.97 -20.54
CA HIS A 186 7.44 6.13 -19.81
C HIS A 186 7.52 5.66 -18.34
N LEU A 187 8.64 5.08 -17.90
CA LEU A 187 8.88 4.70 -16.51
C LEU A 187 9.30 5.89 -15.62
N ASP A 188 9.31 7.11 -16.14
CA ASP A 188 9.69 8.33 -15.39
C ASP A 188 8.79 8.65 -14.19
N CYS A 189 7.63 8.00 -14.09
CA CYS A 189 6.72 8.19 -12.95
C CYS A 189 7.18 7.49 -11.67
N PHE A 190 8.22 6.66 -11.72
CA PHE A 190 8.70 5.84 -10.61
C PHE A 190 9.77 6.54 -9.75
N LYS A 191 9.53 7.73 -9.27
CA LYS A 191 10.50 8.44 -8.37
C LYS A 191 10.46 7.98 -6.92
N ASN A 192 9.79 6.83 -6.60
CA ASN A 192 9.36 6.53 -5.25
C ASN A 192 9.38 5.03 -4.95
N GLU A 193 8.78 4.59 -3.86
CA GLU A 193 8.67 3.17 -3.52
C GLU A 193 7.90 2.43 -4.61
N PHE A 194 8.54 1.46 -5.21
CA PHE A 194 8.04 0.80 -6.41
C PHE A 194 7.89 -0.71 -6.18
N ILE A 195 6.67 -1.18 -6.30
CA ILE A 195 6.38 -2.60 -6.33
C ILE A 195 6.53 -3.06 -7.77
N LEU A 196 7.62 -3.79 -8.02
CA LEU A 196 7.97 -4.32 -9.33
C LEU A 196 7.10 -5.49 -9.73
N SER A 197 6.74 -6.33 -8.77
CA SER A 197 6.05 -7.59 -9.00
C SER A 197 5.20 -7.93 -7.78
N MET A 198 3.95 -8.35 -8.01
CA MET A 198 3.04 -8.69 -6.94
C MET A 198 1.95 -9.64 -7.44
N ASN A 199 1.71 -10.72 -6.68
CA ASN A 199 0.54 -11.56 -6.85
C ASN A 199 0.05 -12.10 -5.52
N LEU A 200 -1.28 -12.24 -5.40
CA LEU A 200 -1.96 -12.66 -4.18
C LEU A 200 -3.01 -13.70 -4.55
N THR A 201 -3.06 -14.80 -3.82
CA THR A 201 -4.05 -15.87 -4.07
C THR A 201 -5.11 -15.96 -2.98
N HIS A 202 -4.78 -15.51 -1.77
CA HIS A 202 -5.63 -15.59 -0.60
C HIS A 202 -5.72 -14.25 0.11
N GLU A 203 -6.84 -14.04 0.78
CA GLU A 203 -7.14 -12.86 1.59
C GLU A 203 -6.11 -12.63 2.66
N GLU A 204 -5.78 -13.67 3.40
CA GLU A 204 -4.86 -13.61 4.52
C GLU A 204 -3.45 -13.20 4.10
N THR A 205 -3.09 -13.41 2.84
CA THR A 205 -1.76 -13.01 2.32
C THR A 205 -1.64 -11.52 2.06
N LEU A 206 -2.75 -10.79 2.00
CA LEU A 206 -2.77 -9.35 1.76
C LEU A 206 -2.12 -8.56 2.90
N VAL A 207 -2.37 -8.97 4.14
CA VAL A 207 -1.85 -8.29 5.33
C VAL A 207 -0.33 -8.39 5.42
N PRO A 208 0.31 -9.59 5.40
CA PRO A 208 1.77 -9.70 5.51
C PRO A 208 2.53 -9.14 4.31
N THR A 209 1.88 -8.97 3.16
CA THR A 209 2.47 -8.43 1.93
C THR A 209 2.19 -6.94 1.77
N LEU A 210 1.04 -6.59 1.20
CA LEU A 210 0.66 -5.21 0.91
C LEU A 210 0.50 -4.39 2.20
N GLY A 211 -0.05 -4.98 3.27
CA GLY A 211 -0.22 -4.30 4.56
C GLY A 211 1.11 -3.79 5.12
N LYS A 212 2.15 -4.63 5.10
CA LYS A 212 3.51 -4.22 5.50
C LYS A 212 4.01 -3.03 4.68
N LYS A 213 3.89 -3.10 3.36
CA LYS A 213 4.40 -2.05 2.48
C LYS A 213 3.65 -0.74 2.63
N LEU A 214 2.32 -0.79 2.75
CA LEU A 214 1.50 0.38 3.00
C LEU A 214 1.75 0.99 4.38
N TYR A 215 1.97 0.16 5.40
CA TYR A 215 2.36 0.62 6.74
C TYR A 215 3.67 1.41 6.67
N SER A 216 4.72 0.82 6.12
CA SER A 216 6.02 1.47 5.97
C SER A 216 5.93 2.76 5.14
N TYR A 217 5.14 2.75 4.06
CA TYR A 217 4.91 3.93 3.23
C TYR A 217 4.21 5.06 3.98
N LEU A 218 3.19 4.73 4.78
CA LEU A 218 2.43 5.72 5.56
C LEU A 218 3.30 6.43 6.61
N TYR A 219 4.27 5.73 7.18
CA TYR A 219 5.23 6.27 8.15
C TYR A 219 6.51 6.84 7.53
N SER A 220 6.63 6.80 6.20
CA SER A 220 7.78 7.42 5.56
C SER A 220 7.80 8.93 5.82
N SER A 221 8.98 9.46 6.11
CA SER A 221 9.19 10.89 6.43
C SER A 221 8.97 11.83 5.22
N ASN A 222 8.84 11.29 4.01
CA ASN A 222 8.67 12.07 2.80
C ASN A 222 7.21 12.01 2.32
N PRO A 223 6.39 13.07 2.56
CA PRO A 223 4.99 13.09 2.15
C PRO A 223 4.79 13.18 0.62
N GLU A 224 5.82 13.58 -0.12
CA GLU A 224 5.78 13.66 -1.59
C GLU A 224 6.03 12.29 -2.26
N LYS A 225 6.48 11.30 -1.48
CA LYS A 225 6.59 9.93 -1.98
C LYS A 225 5.24 9.46 -2.53
N VAL A 226 5.30 8.79 -3.67
CA VAL A 226 4.15 8.11 -4.28
C VAL A 226 4.42 6.61 -4.23
N PHE A 227 3.45 5.84 -3.80
CA PHE A 227 3.50 4.39 -3.80
C PHE A 227 3.06 3.90 -5.19
N CYS A 228 3.90 3.17 -5.87
CA CYS A 228 3.66 2.70 -7.23
C CYS A 228 3.64 1.17 -7.28
N ILE A 229 2.68 0.60 -7.99
CA ILE A 229 2.60 -0.84 -8.27
C ILE A 229 2.53 -1.03 -9.77
N TYR A 230 3.47 -1.79 -10.32
CA TYR A 230 3.42 -2.25 -11.69
C TYR A 230 2.65 -3.58 -11.78
N THR A 231 1.76 -3.72 -12.75
CA THR A 231 1.07 -4.98 -12.99
C THR A 231 0.71 -5.16 -14.46
N THR A 232 0.81 -6.39 -14.93
CA THR A 232 0.30 -6.87 -16.22
C THR A 232 -1.00 -7.67 -16.05
N SER A 233 -1.32 -8.02 -14.80
CA SER A 233 -2.50 -8.80 -14.46
C SER A 233 -3.74 -7.92 -14.41
N LYS A 234 -4.71 -8.19 -15.29
CA LYS A 234 -6.03 -7.53 -15.26
C LYS A 234 -6.69 -7.66 -13.89
N ARG A 235 -6.57 -8.83 -13.28
CA ARG A 235 -7.16 -9.12 -11.97
C ARG A 235 -6.52 -8.27 -10.86
N MET A 236 -5.18 -8.22 -10.78
CA MET A 236 -4.51 -7.35 -9.82
C MET A 236 -4.88 -5.89 -10.04
N PHE A 237 -5.00 -5.47 -11.30
CA PHE A 237 -5.50 -4.14 -11.65
C PHE A 237 -6.89 -3.89 -11.07
N ASP A 238 -7.85 -4.80 -11.29
CA ASP A 238 -9.22 -4.67 -10.81
C ASP A 238 -9.30 -4.65 -9.27
N ILE A 239 -8.49 -5.47 -8.59
CA ILE A 239 -8.38 -5.48 -7.12
C ILE A 239 -7.84 -4.16 -6.60
N LEU A 240 -6.70 -3.71 -7.11
CA LEU A 240 -6.02 -2.51 -6.62
C LEU A 240 -6.82 -1.24 -6.91
N THR A 241 -7.47 -1.14 -8.08
CA THR A 241 -8.40 -0.03 -8.37
C THR A 241 -9.62 -0.06 -7.46
N GLY A 242 -10.16 -1.24 -7.15
CA GLY A 242 -11.21 -1.43 -6.16
C GLY A 242 -10.80 -1.04 -4.74
N LEU A 243 -9.51 -1.12 -4.42
CA LEU A 243 -8.91 -0.62 -3.17
C LEU A 243 -8.64 0.89 -3.19
N GLY A 244 -8.85 1.57 -4.32
CA GLY A 244 -8.73 3.02 -4.45
C GLY A 244 -7.39 3.50 -5.00
N PHE A 245 -6.60 2.61 -5.62
CA PHE A 245 -5.44 3.04 -6.39
C PHE A 245 -5.89 3.74 -7.68
N GLU A 246 -5.26 4.85 -7.99
CA GLU A 246 -5.35 5.48 -9.30
C GLU A 246 -4.40 4.78 -10.28
N TYR A 247 -4.61 4.92 -11.59
CA TYR A 247 -3.72 4.29 -12.56
C TYR A 247 -3.29 5.24 -13.66
N LYS A 248 -2.12 4.96 -14.21
CA LYS A 248 -1.63 5.53 -15.45
C LYS A 248 -1.37 4.42 -16.45
N THR A 249 -1.77 4.61 -17.69
CA THR A 249 -1.40 3.73 -18.81
C THR A 249 0.05 4.02 -19.16
N VAL A 250 0.86 2.97 -19.24
CA VAL A 250 2.31 3.10 -19.48
C VAL A 250 2.60 3.56 -20.90
N SER A 251 1.96 2.96 -21.91
CA SER A 251 1.95 3.44 -23.30
C SER A 251 0.75 2.89 -24.07
N ALA A 252 0.43 3.51 -25.21
CA ALA A 252 -0.64 3.02 -26.09
C ALA A 252 -0.30 1.66 -26.72
N GLU A 253 0.99 1.34 -26.89
CA GLU A 253 1.46 0.09 -27.48
C GLU A 253 1.42 -1.09 -26.49
N LEU A 254 1.50 -0.79 -25.18
CA LEU A 254 1.54 -1.76 -24.08
C LEU A 254 0.21 -1.76 -23.32
N MET A 255 -0.90 -2.04 -24.01
CA MET A 255 -2.26 -1.92 -23.47
C MET A 255 -2.50 -2.72 -22.18
N ASN A 256 -1.73 -3.77 -21.93
CA ASN A 256 -1.87 -4.64 -20.75
C ASN A 256 -1.04 -4.17 -19.55
N GLU A 257 -0.14 -3.21 -19.73
CA GLU A 257 0.75 -2.74 -18.66
C GLU A 257 0.17 -1.54 -17.95
N LYS A 258 0.00 -1.66 -16.68
CA LYS A 258 -0.59 -0.62 -15.82
C LYS A 258 0.34 -0.30 -14.67
N VAL A 259 0.42 0.99 -14.38
CA VAL A 259 1.03 1.48 -13.15
C VAL A 259 -0.07 2.06 -12.28
N LEU A 260 -0.23 1.46 -11.12
CA LEU A 260 -1.14 1.94 -10.11
C LEU A 260 -0.37 2.83 -9.15
N ILE A 261 -0.99 3.93 -8.76
CA ILE A 261 -0.38 4.94 -7.92
C ILE A 261 -1.26 5.27 -6.73
N MET A 262 -0.60 5.51 -5.60
CA MET A 262 -1.24 5.92 -4.35
C MET A 262 -0.36 6.96 -3.65
N ASN A 263 -0.90 8.14 -3.39
CA ASN A 263 -0.24 9.10 -2.51
C ASN A 263 -0.75 8.96 -1.07
N GLN A 264 -0.04 9.55 -0.11
CA GLN A 264 -0.42 9.43 1.31
C GLN A 264 -1.80 10.02 1.62
N VAL A 265 -2.25 11.05 0.90
CA VAL A 265 -3.56 11.66 1.09
C VAL A 265 -4.66 10.69 0.64
N LEU A 266 -4.50 10.10 -0.55
CA LEU A 266 -5.41 9.07 -1.05
C LEU A 266 -5.45 7.86 -0.11
N LEU A 267 -4.28 7.35 0.30
CA LEU A 267 -4.17 6.22 1.21
C LEU A 267 -4.97 6.44 2.51
N ARG A 268 -4.79 7.59 3.14
CA ARG A 268 -5.49 7.95 4.39
C ARG A 268 -7.01 8.05 4.20
N ASN A 269 -7.49 8.23 2.98
CA ASN A 269 -8.90 8.34 2.65
C ASN A 269 -9.53 7.02 2.18
N GLN A 270 -8.72 5.97 2.01
CA GLN A 270 -9.18 4.63 1.61
C GLN A 270 -9.34 3.72 2.82
N ARG A 271 -10.60 3.55 3.25
CA ARG A 271 -10.91 2.78 4.45
C ARG A 271 -10.36 1.36 4.42
N ASN A 272 -10.54 0.65 3.31
CA ASN A 272 -10.10 -0.74 3.17
C ASN A 272 -8.58 -0.86 3.33
N LEU A 273 -7.81 0.11 2.82
CA LEU A 273 -6.34 0.11 2.97
C LEU A 273 -5.92 0.41 4.40
N ILE A 274 -6.66 1.29 5.08
CA ILE A 274 -6.41 1.56 6.51
C ILE A 274 -6.70 0.32 7.35
N ASP A 275 -7.78 -0.40 7.07
CA ASP A 275 -8.10 -1.64 7.78
C ASP A 275 -6.99 -2.69 7.61
N ILE A 276 -6.43 -2.84 6.41
CA ILE A 276 -5.27 -3.72 6.13
C ILE A 276 -4.04 -3.28 6.93
N ILE A 277 -3.74 -1.98 6.98
CA ILE A 277 -2.60 -1.43 7.74
C ILE A 277 -2.77 -1.68 9.24
N LEU A 278 -3.97 -1.48 9.78
CA LEU A 278 -4.26 -1.69 11.19
C LEU A 278 -4.18 -3.17 11.58
N GLU A 279 -4.64 -4.05 10.70
CA GLU A 279 -4.53 -5.49 10.92
C GLU A 279 -3.05 -5.92 10.91
N TYR A 280 -2.24 -5.40 9.97
CA TYR A 280 -0.80 -5.62 9.96
C TYR A 280 -0.16 -5.16 11.29
N LYS A 281 -0.44 -3.93 11.73
CA LYS A 281 0.06 -3.40 13.00
C LYS A 281 -0.33 -4.27 14.20
N ALA A 282 -1.57 -4.74 14.24
CA ALA A 282 -2.08 -5.57 15.34
C ALA A 282 -1.42 -6.95 15.41
N ILE A 283 -1.12 -7.57 14.25
CA ILE A 283 -0.51 -8.90 14.16
C ILE A 283 0.99 -8.85 14.48
N TYR A 284 1.70 -7.84 13.99
CA TYR A 284 3.16 -7.76 14.06
C TYR A 284 3.68 -6.82 15.14
N ASN A 285 2.79 -6.20 15.95
CA ASN A 285 3.14 -5.31 17.08
C ASN A 285 4.10 -4.17 16.71
N GLU A 286 3.97 -3.62 15.51
CA GLU A 286 4.77 -2.49 15.02
C GLU A 286 4.11 -1.12 15.34
#